data_58eb9cc3d1e09b33f502773ccbece6b4
#
_entry.id   58eb9cc3d1e09b33f502773ccbece6b4
#
_cell.length_a   1.000
_cell.length_b   1.000
_cell.length_c   1.000
_cell.angle_alpha   90.00
_cell.angle_beta   90.00
_cell.angle_gamma   90.00
#
_symmetry.space_group_name_H-M   'P 1'
#
loop_
_entity.id
_entity.type
_entity.pdbx_description
1 polymer ?
#
loop_
_entity_poly.entity_id
_entity_poly.type
_entity_poly.pdbx_seq_one_letter_code
_entity_poly.pdbx_strand_id
1 'polypeptide(L)'
;MIPHDIKAVSHRVMGSVKVAWYKYLLYKVMYAVDFKHADKIIAISKADRSEIQNYYARYKDKIVQIYNPIKVHVNDVIPPTPKKGDIVAINLQFHHKNIITLIKAFEMIADRIDRNLVLVGNVPKRVAYLKDYVEQHNLSERVIFTGFVDGKKKRELLVNSCLYINPSLFEGFGMTAVEAMILKVPTLLSRVSANYEVTKGLCHYYEPAD
;
A
#
# COMPACT_ATOMS: atom_id res chain seq x y z
N MET A 1 -9.02 16.40 13.18
CA MET A 1 -7.87 15.47 13.29
C MET A 1 -7.92 14.45 12.16
N ILE A 2 -6.79 14.10 11.55
CA ILE A 2 -6.68 13.04 10.52
C ILE A 2 -5.70 11.99 11.05
N PRO A 3 -6.18 10.83 11.55
CA PRO A 3 -5.29 9.80 12.10
C PRO A 3 -4.54 9.00 11.03
N HIS A 4 -4.84 9.16 9.75
CA HIS A 4 -4.38 8.38 8.59
C HIS A 4 -4.67 6.88 8.64
N ASP A 5 -4.60 6.26 9.77
CA ASP A 5 -5.09 4.93 10.13
C ASP A 5 -4.88 4.70 11.64
N ILE A 6 -5.58 3.73 12.21
CA ILE A 6 -5.42 3.29 13.60
C ILE A 6 -4.84 1.88 13.69
N LYS A 7 -4.10 1.47 12.67
CA LYS A 7 -3.53 0.13 12.51
C LYS A 7 -2.80 -0.40 13.74
N ALA A 8 -2.06 0.46 14.45
CA ALA A 8 -1.35 0.06 15.68
C ALA A 8 -2.31 -0.45 16.77
N VAL A 9 -3.58 -0.04 16.72
CA VAL A 9 -4.63 -0.48 17.64
C VAL A 9 -5.49 -1.57 17.03
N SER A 10 -5.95 -1.38 15.79
CA SER A 10 -6.89 -2.28 15.14
C SER A 10 -6.28 -3.65 14.78
N HIS A 11 -5.08 -3.66 14.25
CA HIS A 11 -4.41 -4.90 13.83
C HIS A 11 -3.38 -5.43 14.82
N ARG A 12 -3.03 -4.64 15.85
CA ARG A 12 -1.97 -4.95 16.83
C ARG A 12 -0.64 -5.38 16.19
N VAL A 13 -0.42 -4.93 14.96
CA VAL A 13 0.75 -5.27 14.16
C VAL A 13 1.32 -4.01 13.52
N MET A 14 2.54 -3.68 13.88
CA MET A 14 3.36 -2.72 13.13
C MET A 14 4.42 -3.50 12.36
N GLY A 15 4.12 -3.79 11.11
CA GLY A 15 4.94 -4.70 10.31
C GLY A 15 4.64 -6.16 10.64
N SER A 16 5.62 -7.04 10.64
CA SER A 16 5.50 -8.44 11.10
C SER A 16 5.65 -8.58 12.62
N VAL A 17 5.97 -7.50 13.31
CA VAL A 17 6.16 -7.53 14.76
C VAL A 17 4.84 -7.19 15.42
N LYS A 18 4.34 -8.10 16.25
CA LYS A 18 3.20 -7.80 17.13
C LYS A 18 3.57 -6.60 17.99
N VAL A 19 2.71 -5.59 18.00
CA VAL A 19 2.90 -4.44 18.88
C VAL A 19 2.92 -4.92 20.33
N ALA A 20 3.98 -4.60 21.05
CA ALA A 20 4.08 -4.94 22.48
C ALA A 20 2.87 -4.36 23.22
N TRP A 21 2.34 -5.11 24.20
CA TRP A 21 1.10 -4.76 24.88
C TRP A 21 1.08 -3.34 25.46
N TYR A 22 2.21 -2.85 25.99
CA TYR A 22 2.33 -1.50 26.53
C TYR A 22 2.26 -0.42 25.46
N LYS A 23 2.85 -0.66 24.26
CA LYS A 23 2.72 0.24 23.10
C LYS A 23 1.31 0.27 22.56
N TYR A 24 0.65 -0.89 22.50
CA TYR A 24 -0.76 -0.97 22.13
C TYR A 24 -1.62 -0.14 23.08
N LEU A 25 -1.42 -0.28 24.39
CA LEU A 25 -2.15 0.50 25.38
C LEU A 25 -1.85 1.99 25.24
N LEU A 26 -0.60 2.36 25.05
CA LEU A 26 -0.18 3.74 24.80
C LEU A 26 -0.89 4.34 23.58
N TYR A 27 -0.85 3.67 22.43
CA TYR A 27 -1.54 4.15 21.23
C TYR A 27 -3.05 4.25 21.45
N LYS A 28 -3.64 3.27 22.11
CA LYS A 28 -5.07 3.29 22.41
C LYS A 28 -5.47 4.50 23.27
N VAL A 29 -4.66 4.83 24.28
CA VAL A 29 -4.87 6.01 25.13
C VAL A 29 -4.63 7.29 24.34
N MET A 30 -3.54 7.38 23.57
CA MET A 30 -3.23 8.55 22.76
C MET A 30 -4.39 8.87 21.79
N TYR A 31 -4.84 7.91 20.99
CA TYR A 31 -5.98 8.13 20.10
C TYR A 31 -7.26 8.50 20.85
N ALA A 32 -7.51 7.89 22.02
CA ALA A 32 -8.70 8.23 22.82
C ALA A 32 -8.65 9.67 23.32
N VAL A 33 -7.46 10.16 23.73
CA VAL A 33 -7.24 11.55 24.16
C VAL A 33 -7.41 12.50 22.97
N ASP A 34 -6.77 12.20 21.84
CA ASP A 34 -6.85 13.02 20.63
C ASP A 34 -8.29 13.12 20.12
N PHE A 35 -9.02 12.00 20.06
CA PHE A 35 -10.41 11.97 19.61
C PHE A 35 -11.36 12.69 20.60
N LYS A 36 -11.05 12.66 21.89
CA LYS A 36 -11.81 13.41 22.88
C LYS A 36 -11.75 14.92 22.60
N HIS A 37 -10.58 15.44 22.28
CA HIS A 37 -10.34 16.88 22.10
C HIS A 37 -10.58 17.37 20.65
N ALA A 38 -10.66 16.46 19.67
CA ALA A 38 -10.97 16.84 18.32
C ALA A 38 -12.45 17.21 18.14
N ASP A 39 -12.74 18.29 17.42
CA ASP A 39 -14.11 18.63 16.99
C ASP A 39 -14.63 17.66 15.96
N LYS A 40 -13.77 17.30 14.98
CA LYS A 40 -14.06 16.31 13.95
C LYS A 40 -12.85 15.37 13.77
N ILE A 41 -13.17 14.12 13.45
CA ILE A 41 -12.23 13.06 13.12
C ILE A 41 -12.44 12.72 11.65
N ILE A 42 -11.43 12.94 10.81
CA ILE A 42 -11.52 12.67 9.38
C ILE A 42 -11.01 11.26 9.11
N ALA A 43 -11.90 10.39 8.68
CA ALA A 43 -11.57 9.08 8.13
C ALA A 43 -11.32 9.19 6.63
N ILE A 44 -10.21 8.64 6.15
CA ILE A 44 -9.76 8.79 4.75
C ILE A 44 -10.40 7.80 3.79
N SER A 45 -11.16 6.83 4.30
CA SER A 45 -11.97 5.87 3.55
C SER A 45 -13.17 5.42 4.39
N LYS A 46 -14.12 4.72 3.78
CA LYS A 46 -15.21 4.07 4.52
C LYS A 46 -14.68 2.91 5.37
N ALA A 47 -13.69 2.19 4.85
CA ALA A 47 -12.99 1.13 5.58
C ALA A 47 -12.34 1.69 6.85
N ASP A 48 -11.57 2.79 6.74
CA ASP A 48 -10.96 3.50 7.87
C ASP A 48 -12.02 4.03 8.84
N ARG A 49 -13.11 4.61 8.33
CA ARG A 49 -14.25 5.05 9.16
C ARG A 49 -14.83 3.91 10.00
N SER A 50 -15.10 2.78 9.35
CA SER A 50 -15.67 1.62 10.04
C SER A 50 -14.72 1.09 11.12
N GLU A 51 -13.44 1.07 10.83
CA GLU A 51 -12.41 0.65 11.76
C GLU A 51 -12.33 1.59 12.97
N ILE A 52 -12.30 2.90 12.76
CA ILE A 52 -12.31 3.88 13.85
C ILE A 52 -13.60 3.73 14.69
N GLN A 53 -14.75 3.54 14.06
CA GLN A 53 -16.02 3.34 14.77
C GLN A 53 -16.04 2.08 15.65
N ASN A 54 -15.45 0.98 15.15
CA ASN A 54 -15.38 -0.27 15.91
C ASN A 54 -14.53 -0.15 17.18
N TYR A 55 -13.40 0.57 17.11
CA TYR A 55 -12.49 0.72 18.25
C TYR A 55 -12.82 1.90 19.17
N TYR A 56 -13.49 2.93 18.64
CA TYR A 56 -13.78 4.18 19.33
C TYR A 56 -15.24 4.63 19.14
N ALA A 57 -16.20 3.70 19.34
CA ALA A 57 -17.63 3.89 19.09
C ALA A 57 -18.22 5.15 19.74
N ARG A 58 -17.72 5.55 20.92
CA ARG A 58 -18.19 6.76 21.63
C ARG A 58 -17.94 8.06 20.86
N TYR A 59 -17.07 8.06 19.85
CA TYR A 59 -16.76 9.25 19.04
C TYR A 59 -17.40 9.20 17.64
N LYS A 60 -18.30 8.25 17.37
CA LYS A 60 -18.93 8.02 16.06
C LYS A 60 -19.50 9.28 15.42
N ASP A 61 -20.10 10.18 16.22
CA ASP A 61 -20.75 11.40 15.75
C ASP A 61 -19.75 12.51 15.35
N LYS A 62 -18.50 12.36 15.74
CA LYS A 62 -17.39 13.24 15.32
C LYS A 62 -16.74 12.77 14.01
N ILE A 63 -16.98 11.52 13.58
CA ILE A 63 -16.26 10.92 12.44
C ILE A 63 -16.90 11.33 11.13
N VAL A 64 -16.14 12.04 10.30
CA VAL A 64 -16.50 12.45 8.94
C VAL A 64 -15.59 11.73 7.96
N GLN A 65 -16.16 11.11 6.93
CA GLN A 65 -15.37 10.47 5.88
C GLN A 65 -15.08 11.47 4.77
N ILE A 66 -13.80 11.66 4.46
CA ILE A 66 -13.31 12.49 3.35
C ILE A 66 -12.16 11.75 2.67
N TYR A 67 -12.30 11.43 1.40
CA TYR A 67 -11.24 10.76 0.64
C TYR A 67 -9.99 11.64 0.49
N ASN A 68 -8.82 11.01 0.51
CA ASN A 68 -7.58 11.70 0.21
C ASN A 68 -7.58 12.27 -1.22
N PRO A 69 -7.15 13.52 -1.41
CA PRO A 69 -6.96 14.07 -2.74
C PRO A 69 -5.77 13.39 -3.43
N ILE A 70 -5.92 13.10 -4.71
CA ILE A 70 -4.86 12.54 -5.54
C ILE A 70 -4.36 13.63 -6.49
N LYS A 71 -3.05 13.92 -6.43
CA LYS A 71 -2.40 14.86 -7.34
C LYS A 71 -1.86 14.13 -8.57
N VAL A 72 -2.68 14.07 -9.61
CA VAL A 72 -2.26 13.61 -10.94
C VAL A 72 -2.62 14.71 -11.93
N HIS A 73 -1.66 15.16 -12.73
CA HIS A 73 -1.95 16.13 -13.77
C HIS A 73 -2.59 15.44 -14.97
N VAL A 74 -3.64 16.03 -15.53
CA VAL A 74 -4.38 15.47 -16.67
C VAL A 74 -3.47 15.22 -17.88
N ASN A 75 -2.45 16.04 -18.07
CA ASN A 75 -1.45 15.89 -19.13
C ASN A 75 -0.52 14.67 -18.94
N ASP A 76 -0.53 14.03 -17.77
CA ASP A 76 0.24 12.83 -17.50
C ASP A 76 -0.50 11.55 -17.93
N VAL A 77 -1.75 11.67 -18.34
CA VAL A 77 -2.57 10.54 -18.79
C VAL A 77 -2.17 10.17 -20.23
N ILE A 78 -1.32 9.16 -20.34
CA ILE A 78 -0.90 8.63 -21.63
C ILE A 78 -2.03 7.73 -22.22
N PRO A 79 -2.27 7.76 -23.55
CA PRO A 79 -3.21 6.84 -24.19
C PRO A 79 -2.87 5.38 -23.86
N PRO A 80 -3.85 4.48 -23.77
CA PRO A 80 -3.62 3.06 -23.51
C PRO A 80 -2.92 2.42 -24.71
N THR A 81 -1.59 2.42 -24.69
CA THR A 81 -0.78 1.57 -25.56
C THR A 81 -0.31 0.37 -24.74
N PRO A 82 -0.14 -0.82 -25.32
CA PRO A 82 0.46 -1.95 -24.61
C PRO A 82 1.82 -1.51 -24.05
N LYS A 83 1.90 -1.34 -22.75
CA LYS A 83 3.11 -0.86 -22.10
C LYS A 83 4.11 -2.01 -22.05
N LYS A 84 5.31 -1.76 -22.58
CA LYS A 84 6.39 -2.74 -22.66
C LYS A 84 7.32 -2.73 -21.46
N GLY A 85 6.99 -1.95 -20.42
CA GLY A 85 7.83 -1.80 -19.22
C GLY A 85 7.74 -2.96 -18.27
N ASP A 86 8.38 -2.79 -17.13
CA ASP A 86 8.47 -3.77 -16.07
C ASP A 86 7.24 -3.80 -15.15
N ILE A 87 7.17 -4.80 -14.29
CA ILE A 87 6.19 -4.90 -13.21
C ILE A 87 6.67 -4.01 -12.07
N VAL A 88 5.80 -3.14 -11.54
CA VAL A 88 6.17 -2.17 -10.51
C VAL A 88 5.36 -2.39 -9.23
N ALA A 89 6.04 -2.39 -8.08
CA ALA A 89 5.44 -2.28 -6.77
C ALA A 89 6.09 -1.14 -5.98
N ILE A 90 5.31 -0.41 -5.18
CA ILE A 90 5.76 0.80 -4.48
C ILE A 90 5.46 0.69 -2.99
N ASN A 91 6.34 1.29 -2.16
CA ASN A 91 6.26 1.29 -0.70
C ASN A 91 6.64 -0.04 -0.03
N LEU A 92 7.95 -0.33 -0.03
CA LEU A 92 8.51 -1.58 0.51
C LEU A 92 8.69 -1.58 2.03
N GLN A 93 8.54 -0.43 2.68
CA GLN A 93 9.12 -0.15 4.00
C GLN A 93 8.48 -0.94 5.16
N PHE A 94 7.34 -1.58 4.96
CA PHE A 94 6.59 -2.23 6.02
C PHE A 94 6.18 -3.65 5.64
N HIS A 95 6.22 -4.56 6.60
CA HIS A 95 5.84 -5.97 6.39
C HIS A 95 4.40 -6.15 5.88
N HIS A 96 3.46 -5.30 6.33
CA HIS A 96 2.08 -5.37 5.85
C HIS A 96 1.93 -5.05 4.35
N LYS A 97 2.98 -4.50 3.71
CA LYS A 97 3.02 -4.35 2.25
C LYS A 97 3.26 -5.68 1.52
N ASN A 98 3.61 -6.72 2.25
CA ASN A 98 3.65 -8.11 1.80
C ASN A 98 4.50 -8.34 0.53
N ILE A 99 5.57 -7.57 0.39
CA ILE A 99 6.46 -7.62 -0.78
C ILE A 99 7.13 -8.99 -0.94
N ILE A 100 7.34 -9.71 0.16
CA ILE A 100 7.93 -11.05 0.08
C ILE A 100 7.03 -12.02 -0.71
N THR A 101 5.71 -11.96 -0.55
CA THR A 101 4.78 -12.78 -1.33
C THR A 101 4.84 -12.42 -2.82
N LEU A 102 4.97 -11.13 -3.14
CA LEU A 102 5.15 -10.69 -4.52
C LEU A 102 6.46 -11.21 -5.13
N ILE A 103 7.58 -11.16 -4.39
CA ILE A 103 8.86 -11.69 -4.87
C ILE A 103 8.76 -13.20 -5.13
N LYS A 104 8.14 -13.95 -4.22
CA LYS A 104 7.92 -15.40 -4.39
C LYS A 104 7.02 -15.71 -5.59
N ALA A 105 5.94 -14.95 -5.78
CA ALA A 105 5.08 -15.12 -6.94
C ALA A 105 5.82 -14.77 -8.26
N PHE A 106 6.65 -13.73 -8.25
CA PHE A 106 7.49 -13.37 -9.38
C PHE A 106 8.51 -14.46 -9.72
N GLU A 107 9.17 -15.05 -8.72
CA GLU A 107 10.10 -16.17 -8.88
C GLU A 107 9.48 -17.32 -9.69
N MET A 108 8.21 -17.68 -9.40
CA MET A 108 7.51 -18.77 -10.09
C MET A 108 7.31 -18.54 -11.59
N ILE A 109 7.40 -17.29 -12.05
CA ILE A 109 7.13 -16.90 -13.43
C ILE A 109 8.33 -16.19 -14.10
N ALA A 110 9.40 -15.92 -13.37
CA ALA A 110 10.53 -15.12 -13.86
C ALA A 110 11.12 -15.66 -15.17
N ASP A 111 11.23 -16.96 -15.31
CA ASP A 111 11.75 -17.61 -16.53
C ASP A 111 10.74 -17.64 -17.70
N ARG A 112 9.48 -17.32 -17.44
CA ARG A 112 8.40 -17.37 -18.45
C ARG A 112 8.07 -16.00 -19.03
N ILE A 113 8.61 -14.92 -18.46
CA ILE A 113 8.31 -13.56 -18.86
C ILE A 113 9.61 -12.77 -19.04
N ASP A 114 9.63 -11.92 -20.07
CA ASP A 114 10.73 -10.98 -20.30
C ASP A 114 10.41 -9.63 -19.65
N ARG A 115 10.28 -9.63 -18.32
CA ARG A 115 9.95 -8.44 -17.51
C ARG A 115 10.64 -8.54 -16.16
N ASN A 116 11.12 -7.41 -15.65
CA ASN A 116 11.67 -7.33 -14.31
C ASN A 116 10.59 -6.95 -13.29
N LEU A 117 10.88 -7.21 -12.02
CA LEU A 117 10.12 -6.71 -10.89
C LEU A 117 10.86 -5.50 -10.30
N VAL A 118 10.30 -4.31 -10.46
CA VAL A 118 10.87 -3.07 -9.94
C VAL A 118 10.19 -2.71 -8.63
N LEU A 119 10.95 -2.75 -7.57
CA LEU A 119 10.53 -2.49 -6.19
C LEU A 119 10.96 -1.09 -5.78
N VAL A 120 9.99 -0.18 -5.71
CA VAL A 120 10.22 1.26 -5.50
C VAL A 120 10.10 1.63 -4.03
N GLY A 121 11.18 2.11 -3.44
CA GLY A 121 11.24 2.59 -2.06
C GLY A 121 12.44 2.08 -1.29
N ASN A 122 12.68 2.69 -0.13
CA ASN A 122 13.78 2.27 0.74
C ASN A 122 13.52 0.89 1.32
N VAL A 123 14.60 0.14 1.52
CA VAL A 123 14.61 -1.16 2.21
C VAL A 123 15.26 -0.97 3.59
N PRO A 124 14.50 -0.55 4.62
CA PRO A 124 15.04 -0.40 5.95
C PRO A 124 15.36 -1.77 6.58
N LYS A 125 16.19 -1.79 7.64
CA LYS A 125 16.64 -3.01 8.33
C LYS A 125 15.52 -4.02 8.63
N ARG A 126 14.32 -3.53 9.00
CA ARG A 126 13.15 -4.38 9.31
C ARG A 126 12.63 -5.23 8.14
N VAL A 127 12.99 -4.88 6.90
CA VAL A 127 12.63 -5.62 5.69
C VAL A 127 13.86 -5.99 4.84
N ALA A 128 15.06 -5.96 5.43
CA ALA A 128 16.32 -6.31 4.75
C ALA A 128 16.29 -7.73 4.19
N TYR A 129 15.60 -8.65 4.84
CA TYR A 129 15.39 -10.02 4.40
C TYR A 129 14.82 -10.15 2.97
N LEU A 130 14.22 -9.10 2.42
CA LEU A 130 13.76 -9.08 1.03
C LEU A 130 14.94 -9.16 0.06
N LYS A 131 16.05 -8.47 0.37
CA LYS A 131 17.26 -8.53 -0.44
C LYS A 131 17.96 -9.88 -0.28
N ASP A 132 18.04 -10.36 0.96
CA ASP A 132 18.63 -11.67 1.26
C ASP A 132 17.90 -12.78 0.49
N TYR A 133 16.56 -12.72 0.44
CA TYR A 133 15.75 -13.67 -0.33
C TYR A 133 16.08 -13.60 -1.83
N VAL A 134 16.11 -12.40 -2.41
CA VAL A 134 16.39 -12.17 -3.83
C VAL A 134 17.77 -12.72 -4.20
N GLU A 135 18.78 -12.50 -3.36
CA GLU A 135 20.15 -13.00 -3.57
C GLU A 135 20.21 -14.52 -3.47
N GLN A 136 19.63 -15.12 -2.42
CA GLN A 136 19.62 -16.57 -2.20
C GLN A 136 18.89 -17.36 -3.30
N HIS A 137 17.93 -16.72 -3.98
CA HIS A 137 17.14 -17.33 -5.05
C HIS A 137 17.58 -16.92 -6.46
N ASN A 138 18.79 -16.33 -6.61
CA ASN A 138 19.37 -15.91 -7.90
C ASN A 138 18.48 -14.95 -8.71
N LEU A 139 17.72 -14.10 -8.04
CA LEU A 139 16.81 -13.13 -8.67
C LEU A 139 17.41 -11.72 -8.80
N SER A 140 18.69 -11.53 -8.46
CA SER A 140 19.31 -10.20 -8.34
C SER A 140 19.32 -9.40 -9.65
N GLU A 141 19.33 -10.06 -10.80
CA GLU A 141 19.27 -9.40 -12.11
C GLU A 141 17.83 -9.09 -12.57
N ARG A 142 16.84 -9.71 -11.92
CA ARG A 142 15.42 -9.63 -12.30
C ARG A 142 14.55 -8.84 -11.30
N VAL A 143 15.01 -8.69 -10.05
CA VAL A 143 14.33 -7.93 -9.00
C VAL A 143 15.14 -6.70 -8.63
N ILE A 144 14.67 -5.54 -9.04
CA ILE A 144 15.38 -4.27 -8.97
C ILE A 144 14.85 -3.44 -7.79
N PHE A 145 15.70 -3.17 -6.81
CA PHE A 145 15.40 -2.25 -5.70
C PHE A 145 15.89 -0.84 -6.06
N THR A 146 14.96 0.10 -6.27
CA THR A 146 15.35 1.46 -6.69
C THR A 146 15.88 2.34 -5.56
N GLY A 147 15.62 1.97 -4.31
CA GLY A 147 15.73 2.91 -3.20
C GLY A 147 14.68 4.02 -3.24
N PHE A 148 14.94 5.10 -2.51
CA PHE A 148 14.07 6.28 -2.55
C PHE A 148 14.08 6.92 -3.94
N VAL A 149 12.89 7.27 -4.42
CA VAL A 149 12.72 8.06 -5.64
C VAL A 149 11.80 9.25 -5.34
N ASP A 150 12.01 10.34 -6.04
CA ASP A 150 11.12 11.50 -5.96
C ASP A 150 9.77 11.26 -6.65
N GLY A 151 8.84 12.21 -6.52
CA GLY A 151 7.51 12.07 -7.11
C GLY A 151 7.51 12.02 -8.64
N LYS A 152 8.47 12.70 -9.30
CA LYS A 152 8.62 12.67 -10.76
C LYS A 152 9.06 11.29 -11.24
N LYS A 153 10.10 10.73 -10.61
CA LYS A 153 10.63 9.40 -10.96
C LYS A 153 9.63 8.30 -10.62
N LYS A 154 8.92 8.41 -9.48
CA LYS A 154 7.82 7.50 -9.15
C LYS A 154 6.77 7.46 -10.25
N ARG A 155 6.35 8.61 -10.74
CA ARG A 155 5.36 8.73 -11.81
C ARG A 155 5.88 8.14 -13.13
N GLU A 156 7.12 8.46 -13.49
CA GLU A 156 7.77 7.90 -14.68
C GLU A 156 7.77 6.37 -14.65
N LEU A 157 8.16 5.76 -13.53
CA LEU A 157 8.14 4.32 -13.34
C LEU A 157 6.74 3.74 -13.49
N LEU A 158 5.72 4.37 -12.88
CA LEU A 158 4.33 3.94 -13.03
C LEU A 158 3.85 4.04 -14.48
N VAL A 159 4.04 5.20 -15.11
CA VAL A 159 3.55 5.43 -16.49
C VAL A 159 4.15 4.43 -17.47
N ASN A 160 5.41 4.07 -17.29
CA ASN A 160 6.10 3.14 -18.19
C ASN A 160 5.92 1.66 -17.81
N SER A 161 5.33 1.34 -16.66
CA SER A 161 5.14 -0.05 -16.23
C SER A 161 4.07 -0.78 -17.05
N CYS A 162 4.26 -2.07 -17.28
CA CYS A 162 3.22 -2.92 -17.86
C CYS A 162 2.15 -3.32 -16.85
N LEU A 163 2.52 -3.35 -15.56
CA LEU A 163 1.64 -3.73 -14.47
C LEU A 163 2.08 -3.05 -13.17
N TYR A 164 1.15 -2.45 -12.45
CA TYR A 164 1.32 -2.06 -11.07
C TYR A 164 0.71 -3.11 -10.14
N ILE A 165 1.47 -3.57 -9.15
CA ILE A 165 0.99 -4.55 -8.15
C ILE A 165 1.05 -3.93 -6.75
N ASN A 166 -0.03 -4.09 -5.99
CA ASN A 166 -0.05 -3.77 -4.56
C ASN A 166 -0.48 -5.02 -3.77
N PRO A 167 0.49 -5.74 -3.15
CA PRO A 167 0.21 -6.96 -2.41
C PRO A 167 -0.11 -6.74 -0.93
N SER A 168 -0.49 -5.53 -0.53
CA SER A 168 -0.67 -5.16 0.87
C SER A 168 -1.73 -6.00 1.58
N LEU A 169 -1.43 -6.42 2.80
CA LEU A 169 -2.40 -7.06 3.70
C LEU A 169 -3.34 -6.05 4.36
N PHE A 170 -2.97 -4.78 4.34
CA PHE A 170 -3.73 -3.67 4.89
C PHE A 170 -3.42 -2.37 4.14
N GLU A 171 -4.45 -1.56 3.91
CA GLU A 171 -4.36 -0.20 3.40
C GLU A 171 -5.38 0.70 4.12
N GLY A 172 -4.98 1.94 4.42
CA GLY A 172 -5.91 2.96 4.89
C GLY A 172 -6.68 3.62 3.74
N PHE A 173 -6.00 3.79 2.59
CA PHE A 173 -6.61 4.37 1.39
C PHE A 173 -6.11 3.70 0.09
N GLY A 174 -4.80 3.55 -0.10
CA GLY A 174 -4.24 3.01 -1.33
C GLY A 174 -4.00 4.08 -2.41
N MET A 175 -3.41 5.23 -2.03
CA MET A 175 -3.16 6.35 -2.94
C MET A 175 -2.49 5.93 -4.25
N THR A 176 -1.45 5.08 -4.18
CA THR A 176 -0.71 4.66 -5.38
C THR A 176 -1.56 3.80 -6.31
N ALA A 177 -2.50 3.03 -5.80
CA ALA A 177 -3.44 2.27 -6.64
C ALA A 177 -4.33 3.22 -7.47
N VAL A 178 -4.83 4.29 -6.85
CA VAL A 178 -5.62 5.31 -7.55
C VAL A 178 -4.75 6.09 -8.55
N GLU A 179 -3.51 6.44 -8.18
CA GLU A 179 -2.56 7.07 -9.11
C GLU A 179 -2.33 6.19 -10.36
N ALA A 180 -2.08 4.89 -10.17
CA ALA A 180 -1.88 3.94 -11.26
C ALA A 180 -3.11 3.86 -12.18
N MET A 181 -4.30 3.80 -11.60
CA MET A 181 -5.56 3.80 -12.38
C MET A 181 -5.73 5.07 -13.21
N ILE A 182 -5.51 6.25 -12.62
CA ILE A 182 -5.61 7.54 -13.33
C ILE A 182 -4.62 7.58 -14.49
N LEU A 183 -3.42 7.04 -14.29
CA LEU A 183 -2.38 6.91 -15.31
C LEU A 183 -2.65 5.77 -16.32
N LYS A 184 -3.79 5.09 -16.24
CA LYS A 184 -4.19 3.96 -17.08
C LYS A 184 -3.16 2.82 -17.11
N VAL A 185 -2.53 2.57 -15.95
CA VAL A 185 -1.63 1.43 -15.77
C VAL A 185 -2.48 0.22 -15.37
N PRO A 186 -2.32 -0.93 -16.04
CA PRO A 186 -2.92 -2.18 -15.56
C PRO A 186 -2.57 -2.41 -14.10
N THR A 187 -3.56 -2.73 -13.28
CA THR A 187 -3.38 -2.73 -11.82
C THR A 187 -3.93 -4.01 -11.21
N LEU A 188 -3.09 -4.72 -10.46
CA LEU A 188 -3.43 -5.91 -9.69
C LEU A 188 -3.28 -5.61 -8.18
N LEU A 189 -4.34 -5.78 -7.43
CA LEU A 189 -4.41 -5.42 -6.02
C LEU A 189 -4.81 -6.60 -5.16
N SER A 190 -4.26 -6.66 -3.95
CA SER A 190 -4.89 -7.46 -2.90
C SER A 190 -6.29 -6.91 -2.58
N ARG A 191 -7.26 -7.80 -2.37
CA ARG A 191 -8.67 -7.45 -2.11
C ARG A 191 -8.89 -7.02 -0.67
N VAL A 192 -8.12 -6.04 -0.21
CA VAL A 192 -8.39 -5.39 1.08
C VAL A 192 -9.44 -4.31 0.91
N SER A 193 -10.24 -4.09 1.96
CA SER A 193 -11.44 -3.23 1.90
C SER A 193 -11.16 -1.84 1.29
N ALA A 194 -10.07 -1.18 1.70
CA ALA A 194 -9.73 0.14 1.18
C ALA A 194 -9.36 0.11 -0.31
N ASN A 195 -8.57 -0.86 -0.77
CA ASN A 195 -8.23 -0.99 -2.19
C ASN A 195 -9.48 -1.14 -3.04
N TYR A 196 -10.38 -2.07 -2.67
CA TYR A 196 -11.61 -2.32 -3.40
C TYR A 196 -12.53 -1.09 -3.42
N GLU A 197 -12.65 -0.40 -2.28
CA GLU A 197 -13.46 0.80 -2.12
C GLU A 197 -12.99 1.94 -3.03
N VAL A 198 -11.71 2.33 -2.93
CA VAL A 198 -11.21 3.53 -3.61
C VAL A 198 -11.06 3.35 -5.11
N THR A 199 -10.85 2.12 -5.56
CA THR A 199 -10.77 1.76 -6.97
C THR A 199 -12.12 1.33 -7.55
N LYS A 200 -13.19 1.36 -6.74
CA LYS A 200 -14.58 1.04 -7.13
C LYS A 200 -14.73 -0.33 -7.84
N GLY A 201 -13.88 -1.29 -7.51
CA GLY A 201 -13.89 -2.60 -8.15
C GLY A 201 -13.39 -2.63 -9.60
N LEU A 202 -12.74 -1.58 -10.07
CA LEU A 202 -12.32 -1.43 -11.49
C LEU A 202 -10.91 -1.99 -11.79
N CYS A 203 -10.26 -2.61 -10.81
CA CYS A 203 -8.96 -3.26 -10.96
C CYS A 203 -9.09 -4.79 -11.01
N HIS A 204 -8.00 -5.48 -11.29
CA HIS A 204 -7.87 -6.90 -11.01
C HIS A 204 -7.54 -7.10 -9.53
N TYR A 205 -8.15 -8.13 -8.92
CA TYR A 205 -7.96 -8.42 -7.50
C TYR A 205 -7.61 -9.89 -7.30
N TYR A 206 -6.87 -10.14 -6.23
CA TYR A 206 -6.68 -11.47 -5.68
C TYR A 206 -6.93 -11.41 -4.17
N GLU A 207 -7.33 -12.50 -3.57
CA GLU A 207 -7.43 -12.57 -2.12
C GLU A 207 -6.02 -12.54 -1.53
N PRO A 208 -5.76 -11.65 -0.54
CA PRO A 208 -4.46 -11.64 0.12
C PRO A 208 -4.25 -13.02 0.71
N ALA A 209 -3.13 -13.64 0.34
CA ALA A 209 -2.87 -15.03 0.59
C ALA A 209 -3.16 -15.44 2.04
N ASP A 210 -3.91 -16.49 2.14
CA ASP A 210 -3.97 -17.35 3.30
C ASP A 210 -2.59 -17.94 3.59
#